data_b67a40c92deab707ad36a5b64736030c
#
_entry.id   b67a40c92deab707ad36a5b64736030c
#
_cell.length_a   1.000
_cell.length_b   1.000
_cell.length_c   1.000
_cell.angle_alpha   90.00
_cell.angle_beta   90.00
_cell.angle_gamma   90.00
#
_symmetry.space_group_name_H-M   'P 1'
#
loop_
_entity.id
_entity.type
_entity.pdbx_description
1 polymer ?
#
loop_
_entity_poly.entity_id
_entity_poly.type
_entity_poly.pdbx_seq_one_letter_code
_entity_poly.pdbx_strand_id
1 'polypeptide(L)'
;MKQAPLPSAEGEGTALRKNAANENLDFGLLADRIGFHLRLAQAASFQAFRDEAREIDLSPGRFATLLLIGRNPGISQTTLAAANGRDKSTLTPILENLEKRGFVKREKMKSDRRSYQLTLTEQGRKKLEELTVCAKRHDENLDRIVGAKDRAKFIKILQKIAAEAGRKE
;
A
#
# COMPACT_ATOMS: atom_id res chain seq x y z
N MET A 1 15.91 23.72 -39.74
CA MET A 1 16.50 22.59 -39.02
C MET A 1 15.45 21.52 -38.89
N LYS A 2 15.59 20.40 -39.61
CA LYS A 2 14.66 19.24 -39.55
C LYS A 2 15.04 18.42 -38.33
N GLN A 3 14.10 18.24 -37.39
CA GLN A 3 14.26 17.29 -36.29
C GLN A 3 14.22 15.86 -36.84
N ALA A 4 15.22 15.07 -36.48
CA ALA A 4 15.28 13.65 -36.81
C ALA A 4 14.22 12.89 -36.00
N PRO A 5 13.60 11.82 -36.58
CA PRO A 5 12.67 10.98 -35.84
C PRO A 5 13.40 10.15 -34.79
N LEU A 6 12.79 10.05 -33.59
CA LEU A 6 13.26 9.20 -32.51
C LEU A 6 13.15 7.72 -32.92
N PRO A 7 14.08 6.83 -32.52
CA PRO A 7 14.03 5.43 -32.87
C PRO A 7 12.84 4.75 -32.23
N SER A 8 12.09 3.99 -33.02
CA SER A 8 11.05 3.08 -32.60
C SER A 8 11.64 1.94 -31.76
N ALA A 9 11.38 1.92 -30.46
CA ALA A 9 11.66 0.77 -29.61
C ALA A 9 10.57 -0.29 -29.84
N GLU A 10 10.86 -1.26 -30.70
CA GLU A 10 10.15 -2.53 -30.69
C GLU A 10 10.58 -3.33 -29.46
N GLY A 11 9.83 -3.20 -28.37
CA GLY A 11 9.94 -3.98 -27.17
C GLY A 11 8.54 -4.42 -26.78
N GLU A 12 8.33 -5.72 -26.53
CA GLU A 12 7.08 -6.35 -26.12
C GLU A 12 6.40 -5.56 -25.00
N GLY A 13 5.53 -4.59 -25.40
CA GLY A 13 4.77 -3.74 -24.52
C GLY A 13 3.75 -4.58 -23.75
N THR A 14 3.99 -4.70 -22.45
CA THR A 14 3.06 -5.26 -21.47
C THR A 14 1.66 -4.70 -21.76
N ALA A 15 0.73 -5.57 -22.13
CA ALA A 15 -0.64 -5.24 -22.43
C ALA A 15 -1.29 -4.57 -21.21
N LEU A 16 -1.32 -3.24 -21.18
CA LEU A 16 -2.26 -2.49 -20.35
C LEU A 16 -3.64 -3.08 -20.67
N ARG A 17 -4.34 -3.61 -19.66
CA ARG A 17 -5.63 -4.29 -19.85
C ARG A 17 -6.47 -3.44 -20.79
N LYS A 18 -6.78 -3.98 -21.96
CA LYS A 18 -7.73 -3.42 -22.89
C LYS A 18 -9.13 -3.46 -22.23
N ASN A 19 -9.47 -2.41 -21.51
CA ASN A 19 -10.88 -2.13 -21.25
C ASN A 19 -11.42 -1.50 -22.52
N ALA A 20 -12.63 -1.82 -22.90
CA ALA A 20 -13.29 -1.28 -24.09
C ALA A 20 -13.25 0.26 -24.20
N ALA A 21 -13.07 0.96 -23.08
CA ALA A 21 -12.85 2.40 -23.01
C ALA A 21 -11.42 2.87 -23.39
N ASN A 22 -10.44 1.96 -23.51
CA ASN A 22 -9.03 2.29 -23.70
C ASN A 22 -8.47 1.78 -25.04
N GLU A 23 -9.29 1.21 -25.93
CA GLU A 23 -8.80 0.55 -27.15
C GLU A 23 -8.04 1.47 -28.11
N ASN A 24 -8.19 2.79 -28.00
CA ASN A 24 -7.53 3.78 -28.85
C ASN A 24 -6.83 4.90 -28.05
N LEU A 25 -6.54 4.70 -26.75
CA LEU A 25 -5.86 5.72 -25.97
C LEU A 25 -4.35 5.63 -26.15
N ASP A 26 -3.76 6.68 -26.70
CA ASP A 26 -2.30 6.83 -26.75
C ASP A 26 -1.79 7.30 -25.36
N PHE A 27 -1.01 6.47 -24.70
CA PHE A 27 -0.40 6.80 -23.42
C PHE A 27 0.89 7.62 -23.56
N GLY A 28 1.39 7.80 -24.78
CA GLY A 28 2.61 8.54 -25.04
C GLY A 28 3.77 8.11 -24.16
N LEU A 29 4.44 9.08 -23.53
CA LEU A 29 5.57 8.79 -22.62
C LEU A 29 5.19 7.96 -21.38
N LEU A 30 3.93 7.92 -20.99
CA LEU A 30 3.51 7.17 -19.80
C LEU A 30 3.65 5.67 -19.97
N ALA A 31 3.56 5.17 -21.19
CA ALA A 31 3.66 3.73 -21.50
C ALA A 31 4.96 3.10 -20.99
N ASP A 32 6.05 3.87 -20.90
CA ASP A 32 7.38 3.43 -20.48
C ASP A 32 7.85 4.08 -19.15
N ARG A 33 6.96 4.54 -18.31
CA ARG A 33 7.31 5.20 -17.04
C ARG A 33 7.05 4.30 -15.83
N ILE A 34 8.11 3.95 -15.11
CA ILE A 34 8.03 3.13 -13.88
C ILE A 34 7.00 3.70 -12.89
N GLY A 35 7.03 5.01 -12.63
CA GLY A 35 6.10 5.65 -11.70
C GLY A 35 4.63 5.50 -12.11
N PHE A 36 4.33 5.53 -13.41
CA PHE A 36 2.99 5.30 -13.92
C PHE A 36 2.53 3.85 -13.67
N HIS A 37 3.36 2.86 -13.96
CA HIS A 37 3.06 1.45 -13.72
C HIS A 37 2.94 1.12 -12.24
N LEU A 38 3.78 1.70 -11.37
CA LEU A 38 3.64 1.57 -9.91
C LEU A 38 2.28 2.07 -9.43
N ARG A 39 1.85 3.24 -9.90
CA ARG A 39 0.54 3.81 -9.56
C ARG A 39 -0.61 2.89 -10.01
N LEU A 40 -0.55 2.38 -11.24
CA LEU A 40 -1.56 1.47 -11.77
C LEU A 40 -1.60 0.15 -10.99
N ALA A 41 -0.44 -0.45 -10.73
CA ALA A 41 -0.33 -1.67 -9.96
C ALA A 41 -0.87 -1.50 -8.53
N GLN A 42 -0.55 -0.38 -7.87
CA GLN A 42 -1.09 -0.06 -6.55
C GLN A 42 -2.61 0.09 -6.57
N ALA A 43 -3.16 0.81 -7.54
CA ALA A 43 -4.61 1.00 -7.66
C ALA A 43 -5.34 -0.33 -7.87
N ALA A 44 -4.82 -1.19 -8.76
CA ALA A 44 -5.36 -2.52 -9.03
C ALA A 44 -5.28 -3.44 -7.81
N SER A 45 -4.13 -3.47 -7.12
CA SER A 45 -3.93 -4.23 -5.90
C SER A 45 -4.88 -3.77 -4.78
N PHE A 46 -5.07 -2.47 -4.61
CA PHE A 46 -6.00 -1.93 -3.61
C PHE A 46 -7.46 -2.27 -3.93
N GLN A 47 -7.84 -2.28 -5.21
CA GLN A 47 -9.17 -2.70 -5.61
C GLN A 47 -9.39 -4.19 -5.33
N ALA A 48 -8.44 -5.04 -5.72
CA ALA A 48 -8.52 -6.48 -5.48
C ALA A 48 -8.61 -6.82 -3.98
N PHE A 49 -7.85 -6.11 -3.13
CA PHE A 49 -7.96 -6.28 -1.67
C PHE A 49 -9.35 -5.87 -1.16
N ARG A 50 -9.90 -4.74 -1.64
CA ARG A 50 -11.26 -4.32 -1.24
C ARG A 50 -12.32 -5.34 -1.65
N ASP A 51 -12.15 -5.97 -2.80
CA ASP A 51 -13.06 -6.99 -3.29
C ASP A 51 -13.00 -8.26 -2.42
N GLU A 52 -11.84 -8.65 -1.92
CA GLU A 52 -11.67 -9.73 -0.95
C GLU A 52 -12.24 -9.36 0.44
N ALA A 53 -12.10 -8.11 0.86
CA ALA A 53 -12.46 -7.62 2.19
C ALA A 53 -13.84 -6.94 2.23
N ARG A 54 -14.73 -7.19 1.26
CA ARG A 54 -16.02 -6.48 1.08
C ARG A 54 -16.85 -6.38 2.37
N GLU A 55 -16.94 -7.46 3.14
CA GLU A 55 -17.73 -7.52 4.36
C GLU A 55 -17.08 -6.77 5.54
N ILE A 56 -15.77 -6.48 5.44
CA ILE A 56 -14.99 -5.94 6.55
C ILE A 56 -14.90 -4.40 6.46
N ASP A 57 -15.11 -3.81 5.28
CA ASP A 57 -15.04 -2.36 5.01
C ASP A 57 -13.74 -1.70 5.55
N LEU A 58 -12.60 -2.32 5.27
CA LEU A 58 -11.28 -1.79 5.60
C LEU A 58 -10.34 -1.86 4.42
N SER A 59 -9.63 -0.74 4.16
CA SER A 59 -8.65 -0.64 3.08
C SER A 59 -7.32 -1.33 3.44
N PRO A 60 -6.47 -1.67 2.45
CA PRO A 60 -5.14 -2.21 2.70
C PRO A 60 -4.29 -1.37 3.66
N GLY A 61 -4.39 -0.04 3.57
CA GLY A 61 -3.66 0.86 4.46
C GLY A 61 -4.14 0.81 5.92
N ARG A 62 -5.43 0.56 6.15
CA ARG A 62 -5.97 0.34 7.51
C ARG A 62 -5.57 -1.03 8.05
N PHE A 63 -5.57 -2.06 7.21
CA PHE A 63 -5.04 -3.38 7.58
C PHE A 63 -3.57 -3.29 8.02
N ALA A 64 -2.70 -2.66 7.23
CA ALA A 64 -1.29 -2.48 7.57
C ALA A 64 -1.12 -1.72 8.90
N THR A 65 -1.94 -0.69 9.14
CA THR A 65 -1.95 0.07 10.39
C THR A 65 -2.31 -0.81 11.58
N LEU A 66 -3.39 -1.59 11.49
CA LEU A 66 -3.80 -2.52 12.56
C LEU A 66 -2.75 -3.60 12.81
N LEU A 67 -2.15 -4.16 11.74
CA LEU A 67 -1.12 -5.18 11.84
C LEU A 67 0.12 -4.65 12.57
N LEU A 68 0.59 -3.45 12.22
CA LEU A 68 1.75 -2.83 12.86
C LEU A 68 1.48 -2.53 14.34
N ILE A 69 0.29 -2.02 14.69
CA ILE A 69 -0.08 -1.80 16.10
C ILE A 69 -0.17 -3.13 16.85
N GLY A 70 -0.75 -4.15 16.27
CA GLY A 70 -0.89 -5.48 16.88
C GLY A 70 0.44 -6.16 17.14
N ARG A 71 1.42 -5.98 16.23
CA ARG A 71 2.78 -6.52 16.37
C ARG A 71 3.67 -5.71 17.30
N ASN A 72 3.33 -4.44 17.56
CA ASN A 72 4.10 -3.51 18.36
C ASN A 72 3.18 -2.78 19.36
N PRO A 73 2.62 -3.46 20.37
CA PRO A 73 1.76 -2.82 21.36
C PRO A 73 2.49 -1.67 22.07
N GLY A 74 1.84 -0.51 22.15
CA GLY A 74 2.45 0.71 22.72
C GLY A 74 3.24 1.53 21.70
N ILE A 75 3.23 1.17 20.40
CA ILE A 75 3.91 1.96 19.35
C ILE A 75 3.43 3.40 19.35
N SER A 76 4.35 4.36 19.20
CA SER A 76 3.99 5.77 19.07
C SER A 76 3.41 6.07 17.68
N GLN A 77 2.57 7.10 17.59
CA GLN A 77 2.03 7.56 16.30
C GLN A 77 3.14 7.97 15.32
N THR A 78 4.25 8.53 15.82
CA THR A 78 5.40 8.91 15.00
C THR A 78 6.09 7.71 14.38
N THR A 79 6.39 6.70 15.20
CA THR A 79 7.01 5.45 14.75
C THR A 79 6.10 4.70 13.77
N LEU A 80 4.81 4.65 14.07
CA LEU A 80 3.82 4.02 13.19
C LEU A 80 3.71 4.72 11.83
N ALA A 81 3.74 6.07 11.80
CA ALA A 81 3.70 6.84 10.57
C ALA A 81 4.92 6.50 9.68
N ALA A 82 6.12 6.54 10.26
CA ALA A 82 7.35 6.18 9.56
C ALA A 82 7.31 4.73 9.02
N ALA A 83 6.87 3.76 9.85
CA ALA A 83 6.75 2.36 9.46
C ALA A 83 5.72 2.12 8.34
N ASN A 84 4.66 2.93 8.26
CA ASN A 84 3.66 2.89 7.21
C ASN A 84 4.08 3.67 5.93
N GLY A 85 5.24 4.30 5.90
CA GLY A 85 5.64 5.17 4.80
C GLY A 85 4.72 6.38 4.63
N ARG A 86 4.18 6.92 5.74
CA ARG A 86 3.23 8.04 5.76
C ARG A 86 3.75 9.15 6.66
N ASP A 87 3.31 10.37 6.40
CA ASP A 87 3.43 11.45 7.35
C ASP A 87 2.34 11.37 8.45
N LYS A 88 2.55 12.12 9.55
CA LYS A 88 1.59 12.15 10.67
C LYS A 88 0.22 12.69 10.27
N SER A 89 0.16 13.64 9.36
CA SER A 89 -1.10 14.28 8.93
C SER A 89 -1.98 13.29 8.19
N THR A 90 -1.39 12.45 7.35
CA THR A 90 -2.08 11.38 6.62
C THR A 90 -2.51 10.22 7.55
N LEU A 91 -1.73 9.92 8.59
CA LEU A 91 -2.05 8.82 9.52
C LEU A 91 -3.13 9.20 10.54
N THR A 92 -3.20 10.46 10.96
CA THR A 92 -4.13 10.95 11.99
C THR A 92 -5.59 10.58 11.68
N PRO A 93 -6.17 10.92 10.52
CA PRO A 93 -7.56 10.57 10.23
C PRO A 93 -7.81 9.06 10.15
N ILE A 94 -6.79 8.28 9.79
CA ILE A 94 -6.89 6.81 9.80
C ILE A 94 -7.03 6.31 11.24
N LEU A 95 -6.19 6.80 12.16
CA LEU A 95 -6.24 6.42 13.56
C LEU A 95 -7.52 6.86 14.23
N GLU A 96 -7.99 8.08 13.97
CA GLU A 96 -9.29 8.59 14.49
C GLU A 96 -10.46 7.71 14.04
N ASN A 97 -10.46 7.28 12.78
CA ASN A 97 -11.47 6.35 12.27
C ASN A 97 -11.41 4.99 12.96
N LEU A 98 -10.20 4.43 13.14
CA LEU A 98 -10.01 3.13 13.80
C LEU A 98 -10.36 3.20 15.30
N GLU A 99 -10.06 4.31 15.97
CA GLU A 99 -10.42 4.56 17.36
C GLU A 99 -11.94 4.72 17.52
N LYS A 100 -12.59 5.52 16.64
CA LYS A 100 -14.05 5.69 16.61
C LYS A 100 -14.79 4.37 16.37
N ARG A 101 -14.20 3.47 15.61
CA ARG A 101 -14.73 2.11 15.35
C ARG A 101 -14.39 1.12 16.49
N GLY A 102 -13.70 1.57 17.54
CA GLY A 102 -13.35 0.74 18.68
C GLY A 102 -12.26 -0.30 18.42
N PHE A 103 -11.46 -0.16 17.36
CA PHE A 103 -10.40 -1.14 17.01
C PHE A 103 -9.05 -0.80 17.64
N VAL A 104 -8.79 0.49 17.87
CA VAL A 104 -7.54 1.02 18.44
C VAL A 104 -7.86 1.83 19.68
N LYS A 105 -6.99 1.73 20.68
CA LYS A 105 -6.99 2.57 21.89
C LYS A 105 -5.76 3.46 21.85
N ARG A 106 -5.95 4.75 22.17
CA ARG A 106 -4.89 5.75 22.30
C ARG A 106 -4.76 6.15 23.76
N GLU A 107 -3.59 6.00 24.32
CA GLU A 107 -3.29 6.41 25.69
C GLU A 107 -2.10 7.36 25.71
N LYS A 108 -2.17 8.41 26.55
CA LYS A 108 -1.03 9.31 26.73
C LYS A 108 0.13 8.55 27.35
N MET A 109 1.33 8.75 26.80
CA MET A 109 2.54 8.16 27.39
C MET A 109 2.83 8.81 28.74
N LYS A 110 3.18 7.98 29.74
CA LYS A 110 3.55 8.47 31.07
C LYS A 110 4.84 9.30 31.06
N SER A 111 5.76 8.94 30.15
CA SER A 111 7.06 9.61 29.98
C SER A 111 6.99 10.91 29.16
N ASP A 112 6.00 11.04 28.27
CA ASP A 112 5.80 12.24 27.44
C ASP A 112 4.30 12.43 27.16
N ARG A 113 3.70 13.38 27.89
CA ARG A 113 2.26 13.70 27.76
C ARG A 113 1.85 14.26 26.40
N ARG A 114 2.80 14.59 25.51
CA ARG A 114 2.55 15.05 24.12
C ARG A 114 2.49 13.89 23.16
N SER A 115 2.93 12.69 23.58
CA SER A 115 2.96 11.48 22.76
C SER A 115 1.87 10.51 23.20
N TYR A 116 1.33 9.79 22.21
CA TYR A 116 0.34 8.74 22.43
C TYR A 116 0.95 7.38 22.08
N GLN A 117 0.67 6.39 22.91
CA GLN A 117 0.87 4.98 22.63
C GLN A 117 -0.41 4.36 22.07
N LEU A 118 -0.26 3.44 21.16
CA LEU A 118 -1.34 2.80 20.42
C LEU A 118 -1.37 1.32 20.73
N THR A 119 -2.57 0.80 21.01
CA THR A 119 -2.81 -0.63 21.23
C THR A 119 -4.09 -1.06 20.52
N LEU A 120 -4.18 -2.33 20.16
CA LEU A 120 -5.45 -2.90 19.68
C LEU A 120 -6.36 -3.18 20.89
N THR A 121 -7.65 -2.92 20.70
CA THR A 121 -8.69 -3.45 21.58
C THR A 121 -8.94 -4.93 21.29
N GLU A 122 -9.78 -5.60 22.07
CA GLU A 122 -10.22 -6.97 21.77
C GLU A 122 -10.95 -7.04 20.43
N GLN A 123 -11.82 -6.06 20.15
CA GLN A 123 -12.51 -5.96 18.86
C GLN A 123 -11.52 -5.70 17.71
N GLY A 124 -10.48 -4.90 17.95
CA GLY A 124 -9.43 -4.65 16.97
C GLY A 124 -8.60 -5.91 16.64
N ARG A 125 -8.32 -6.76 17.65
CA ARG A 125 -7.65 -8.06 17.42
C ARG A 125 -8.48 -8.98 16.56
N LYS A 126 -9.75 -9.18 16.88
CA LYS A 126 -10.68 -10.00 16.08
C LYS A 126 -10.76 -9.49 14.64
N LYS A 127 -10.88 -8.17 14.47
CA LYS A 127 -10.93 -7.56 13.13
C LYS A 127 -9.63 -7.75 12.36
N LEU A 128 -8.48 -7.70 13.03
CA LEU A 128 -7.18 -7.99 12.40
C LEU A 128 -7.08 -9.45 11.95
N GLU A 129 -7.59 -10.40 12.72
CA GLU A 129 -7.61 -11.83 12.35
C GLU A 129 -8.43 -12.05 11.07
N GLU A 130 -9.64 -11.49 11.00
CA GLU A 130 -10.49 -11.55 9.80
C GLU A 130 -9.77 -10.97 8.58
N LEU A 131 -9.17 -9.79 8.72
CA LEU A 131 -8.44 -9.13 7.64
C LEU A 131 -7.19 -9.90 7.22
N THR A 132 -6.54 -10.60 8.14
CA THR A 132 -5.34 -11.39 7.84
C THR A 132 -5.67 -12.52 6.87
N VAL A 133 -6.85 -13.12 6.96
CA VAL A 133 -7.31 -14.15 6.01
C VAL A 133 -7.48 -13.54 4.61
N CYS A 134 -8.13 -12.36 4.50
CA CYS A 134 -8.29 -11.66 3.23
C CYS A 134 -6.94 -11.23 2.64
N ALA A 135 -6.05 -10.71 3.49
CA ALA A 135 -4.71 -10.28 3.07
C ALA A 135 -3.90 -11.47 2.52
N LYS A 136 -3.99 -12.64 3.15
CA LYS A 136 -3.31 -13.85 2.67
C LYS A 136 -3.79 -14.25 1.29
N ARG A 137 -5.11 -14.31 1.05
CA ARG A 137 -5.67 -14.63 -0.27
C ARG A 137 -5.26 -13.62 -1.33
N HIS A 138 -5.27 -12.33 -0.97
CA HIS A 138 -4.82 -11.27 -1.85
C HIS A 138 -3.34 -11.42 -2.23
N ASP A 139 -2.47 -11.73 -1.24
CA ASP A 139 -1.04 -11.93 -1.46
C ASP A 139 -0.76 -13.17 -2.32
N GLU A 140 -1.48 -14.28 -2.10
CA GLU A 140 -1.43 -15.48 -2.94
C GLU A 140 -1.81 -15.19 -4.42
N ASN A 141 -2.74 -14.26 -4.66
CA ASN A 141 -3.08 -13.80 -6.00
C ASN A 141 -1.93 -13.01 -6.63
N LEU A 142 -1.30 -12.10 -5.88
CA LEU A 142 -0.14 -11.34 -6.35
C LEU A 142 1.06 -12.26 -6.61
N ASP A 143 1.30 -13.23 -5.74
CA ASP A 143 2.37 -14.24 -5.90
C ASP A 143 2.20 -15.04 -7.21
N ARG A 144 0.95 -15.39 -7.55
CA ARG A 144 0.65 -16.09 -8.81
C ARG A 144 0.92 -15.24 -10.04
N ILE A 145 0.64 -13.92 -9.96
CA ILE A 145 0.89 -12.96 -11.05
C ILE A 145 2.39 -12.73 -11.23
N VAL A 146 3.13 -12.53 -10.14
CA VAL A 146 4.58 -12.26 -10.16
C VAL A 146 5.37 -13.53 -10.48
N GLY A 147 4.90 -14.68 -10.02
CA GLY A 147 5.59 -15.96 -10.12
C GLY A 147 6.65 -16.17 -9.05
N ALA A 148 6.79 -17.42 -8.60
CA ALA A 148 7.70 -17.79 -7.52
C ALA A 148 9.16 -17.43 -7.78
N LYS A 149 9.60 -17.53 -9.03
CA LYS A 149 10.98 -17.22 -9.47
C LYS A 149 11.33 -15.75 -9.25
N ASP A 150 10.40 -14.85 -9.52
CA ASP A 150 10.66 -13.40 -9.51
C ASP A 150 10.22 -12.72 -8.22
N ARG A 151 9.44 -13.39 -7.37
CA ARG A 151 8.88 -12.83 -6.13
C ARG A 151 9.92 -12.12 -5.26
N ALA A 152 10.99 -12.79 -4.93
CA ALA A 152 12.01 -12.24 -4.02
C ALA A 152 12.73 -11.03 -4.64
N LYS A 153 13.01 -11.08 -5.93
CA LYS A 153 13.62 -9.97 -6.69
C LYS A 153 12.66 -8.79 -6.77
N PHE A 154 11.40 -9.04 -7.06
CA PHE A 154 10.37 -8.01 -7.17
C PHE A 154 10.18 -7.25 -5.84
N ILE A 155 10.07 -7.97 -4.71
CA ILE A 155 9.99 -7.36 -3.38
C ILE A 155 11.21 -6.48 -3.11
N LYS A 156 12.44 -6.95 -3.40
CA LYS A 156 13.66 -6.16 -3.22
C LYS A 156 13.66 -4.87 -4.07
N ILE A 157 13.15 -4.93 -5.31
CA ILE A 157 13.03 -3.75 -6.16
C ILE A 157 12.05 -2.73 -5.55
N LEU A 158 10.88 -3.18 -5.11
CA LEU A 158 9.89 -2.31 -4.45
C LEU A 158 10.45 -1.68 -3.18
N GLN A 159 11.17 -2.45 -2.34
CA GLN A 159 11.81 -1.95 -1.13
C GLN A 159 12.88 -0.88 -1.45
N LYS A 160 13.69 -1.12 -2.50
CA LYS A 160 14.69 -0.15 -2.96
C LYS A 160 14.04 1.15 -3.43
N ILE A 161 13.00 1.06 -4.24
CA ILE A 161 12.23 2.24 -4.69
C ILE A 161 11.69 3.01 -3.49
N ALA A 162 11.07 2.33 -2.52
CA ALA A 162 10.51 2.96 -1.33
C ALA A 162 11.58 3.63 -0.46
N ALA A 163 12.78 3.05 -0.36
CA ALA A 163 13.87 3.59 0.45
C ALA A 163 14.58 4.79 -0.20
N GLU A 164 14.68 4.83 -1.52
CA GLU A 164 15.53 5.78 -2.25
C GLU A 164 14.74 6.91 -2.91
N ALA A 165 13.56 6.62 -3.48
CA ALA A 165 12.79 7.63 -4.22
C ALA A 165 12.22 8.78 -3.36
N GLY A 166 12.13 8.59 -2.04
CA GLY A 166 11.66 9.61 -1.09
C GLY A 166 12.76 10.45 -0.44
N ARG A 167 14.02 10.12 -0.69
CA ARG A 167 15.15 10.92 -0.15
C ARG A 167 15.27 12.19 -0.98
N LYS A 168 15.07 13.33 -0.33
CA LYS A 168 15.52 14.63 -0.87
C LYS A 168 17.03 14.69 -0.64
N GLU A 169 17.79 14.89 -1.71
CA GLU A 169 19.20 15.32 -1.63
C GLU A 169 19.30 16.65 -0.90
#